data_2ce8213a572f0735391c6515535a8930
#
_entry.id   2ce8213a572f0735391c6515535a8930
#
_cell.length_a   1.000
_cell.length_b   1.000
_cell.length_c   1.000
_cell.angle_alpha   90.00
_cell.angle_beta   90.00
_cell.angle_gamma   90.00
#
_symmetry.space_group_name_H-M   'P 1'
#
loop_
_entity.id
_entity.type
_entity.pdbx_description
1 polymer ?
#
loop_
_entity_poly.entity_id
_entity_poly.type
_entity_poly.pdbx_seq_one_letter_code
_entity_poly.pdbx_strand_id
1 'polypeptide(L)'
;MKLHELQPTAGSTTAKRRVGRGSGSGLGKTSGYGHKGQKARSGSKKNGFEGGQMPLPRRLPKRGFHNNFAKEYTVINIESLEQFDNGTVITAEYLYEAGVIRKIEKDGLKVLGRGKLTKNLTVKAAKVSESARNAIVAAGGTVEVE
;
A
#
# COMPACT_ATOMS: atom_id res chain seq x y z
N MET A 1 -3.54 -12.11 27.83
CA MET A 1 -2.28 -11.42 27.45
C MET A 1 -2.24 -10.07 28.13
N LYS A 2 -1.21 -9.76 28.90
CA LYS A 2 -1.05 -8.46 29.58
C LYS A 2 -0.20 -7.53 28.68
N LEU A 3 -0.35 -6.20 28.83
CA LEU A 3 0.37 -5.22 27.99
C LEU A 3 1.88 -5.39 28.02
N HIS A 4 2.47 -5.78 29.15
CA HIS A 4 3.91 -6.01 29.29
C HIS A 4 4.40 -7.32 28.63
N GLU A 5 3.50 -8.22 28.26
CA GLU A 5 3.79 -9.47 27.56
C GLU A 5 3.81 -9.30 26.05
N LEU A 6 3.36 -8.12 25.54
CA LEU A 6 3.38 -7.81 24.11
C LEU A 6 4.82 -7.64 23.64
N GLN A 7 5.26 -8.56 22.79
CA GLN A 7 6.56 -8.53 22.16
C GLN A 7 6.41 -8.65 20.65
N PRO A 8 7.27 -7.99 19.87
CA PRO A 8 7.29 -8.16 18.43
C PRO A 8 7.64 -9.61 18.08
N THR A 9 7.17 -10.08 16.94
CA THR A 9 7.51 -11.41 16.44
C THR A 9 9.03 -11.60 16.40
N ALA A 10 9.51 -12.77 16.83
CA ALA A 10 10.94 -13.08 16.83
C ALA A 10 11.55 -12.83 15.44
N GLY A 11 12.66 -12.09 15.40
CA GLY A 11 13.35 -11.70 14.17
C GLY A 11 12.79 -10.47 13.44
N SER A 12 11.66 -9.89 13.87
CA SER A 12 11.08 -8.68 13.26
C SER A 12 11.83 -7.39 13.61
N THR A 13 12.59 -7.40 14.71
CA THR A 13 13.38 -6.26 15.14
C THR A 13 14.87 -6.62 15.21
N THR A 14 15.71 -5.75 14.67
CA THR A 14 17.16 -5.86 14.76
C THR A 14 17.72 -4.72 15.61
N ALA A 15 18.76 -5.03 16.39
CA ALA A 15 19.45 -4.02 17.20
C ALA A 15 20.03 -2.92 16.30
N LYS A 16 19.88 -1.64 16.72
CA LYS A 16 20.46 -0.51 16.02
C LYS A 16 21.96 -0.67 15.87
N ARG A 17 22.45 -0.60 14.63
CA ARG A 17 23.88 -0.71 14.32
C ARG A 17 24.66 0.48 14.90
N ARG A 18 25.64 0.20 15.76
CA ARG A 18 26.50 1.22 16.39
C ARG A 18 27.83 1.27 15.65
N VAL A 19 28.09 2.36 14.94
CA VAL A 19 29.34 2.56 14.18
C VAL A 19 30.46 3.14 15.05
N GLY A 20 31.71 2.91 14.67
CA GLY A 20 32.89 3.44 15.39
C GLY A 20 33.06 2.87 16.79
N ARG A 21 32.64 1.64 17.06
CA ARG A 21 32.73 0.97 18.38
C ARG A 21 33.57 -0.28 18.33
N GLY A 22 34.81 -0.12 17.88
CA GLY A 22 35.83 -1.16 17.86
C GLY A 22 35.91 -1.94 16.55
N SER A 23 37.09 -2.54 16.33
CA SER A 23 37.37 -3.31 15.11
C SER A 23 36.53 -4.58 15.00
N GLY A 24 36.25 -5.25 16.12
CA GLY A 24 35.44 -6.46 16.16
C GLY A 24 33.98 -6.27 15.71
N SER A 25 33.45 -5.03 15.69
CA SER A 25 32.12 -4.74 15.18
C SER A 25 32.01 -4.77 13.66
N GLY A 26 33.14 -4.85 12.93
CA GLY A 26 33.19 -4.67 11.47
C GLY A 26 32.93 -3.24 10.98
N LEU A 27 32.57 -2.35 11.87
CA LEU A 27 32.25 -0.94 11.59
C LEU A 27 33.08 0.01 12.49
N GLY A 28 34.26 -0.40 12.88
CA GLY A 28 35.20 0.38 13.66
C GLY A 28 35.72 1.60 12.90
N LYS A 29 36.99 1.86 13.00
CA LYS A 29 37.78 2.98 12.46
C LYS A 29 37.07 3.96 11.52
N THR A 30 36.57 3.53 10.39
CA THR A 30 35.95 4.37 9.33
C THR A 30 34.45 4.37 9.31
N SER A 31 33.78 3.63 10.22
CA SER A 31 32.33 3.56 10.35
C SER A 31 31.56 3.14 9.06
N GLY A 32 32.24 2.43 8.15
CA GLY A 32 31.70 2.00 6.88
C GLY A 32 31.82 3.02 5.73
N TYR A 33 32.42 4.20 5.98
CA TYR A 33 32.56 5.24 4.94
C TYR A 33 33.86 5.08 4.11
N GLY A 34 34.75 4.18 4.48
CA GLY A 34 36.08 4.04 3.86
C GLY A 34 37.05 5.14 4.31
N HIS A 35 38.10 5.37 3.55
CA HIS A 35 39.13 6.36 3.92
C HIS A 35 38.79 7.76 3.38
N LYS A 36 39.33 8.13 2.24
CA LYS A 36 39.14 9.42 1.58
C LYS A 36 38.03 9.31 0.52
N GLY A 37 37.51 10.41 0.08
CA GLY A 37 36.52 10.44 -0.99
C GLY A 37 35.33 11.34 -0.66
N GLN A 38 34.60 11.74 -1.69
CA GLN A 38 33.49 12.64 -1.57
C GLN A 38 32.36 12.06 -0.69
N LYS A 39 32.07 10.76 -0.81
CA LYS A 39 30.99 10.09 -0.08
C LYS A 39 31.28 9.92 1.42
N ALA A 40 32.55 10.07 1.83
CA ALA A 40 32.95 10.00 3.24
C ALA A 40 32.75 11.34 3.99
N ARG A 41 32.28 12.39 3.34
CA ARG A 41 32.09 13.75 3.89
C ARG A 41 30.62 14.03 4.13
N SER A 42 30.34 14.84 5.14
CA SER A 42 28.96 15.24 5.49
C SER A 42 28.23 15.99 4.37
N GLY A 43 28.96 16.74 3.55
CA GLY A 43 28.43 17.50 2.41
C GLY A 43 28.43 16.75 1.07
N SER A 44 28.44 15.41 1.08
CA SER A 44 28.50 14.64 -0.17
C SER A 44 27.28 14.92 -1.08
N LYS A 45 27.51 14.97 -2.38
CA LYS A 45 26.44 15.14 -3.37
C LYS A 45 25.44 13.99 -3.29
N LYS A 46 24.15 14.35 -3.38
CA LYS A 46 23.05 13.37 -3.39
C LYS A 46 22.97 12.64 -4.74
N ASN A 47 22.25 11.54 -4.76
CA ASN A 47 21.97 10.81 -6.00
C ASN A 47 21.32 11.73 -7.04
N GLY A 48 21.65 11.51 -8.32
CA GLY A 48 21.15 12.33 -9.44
C GLY A 48 22.01 13.54 -9.77
N PHE A 49 23.18 13.72 -9.13
CA PHE A 49 24.14 14.72 -9.55
C PHE A 49 24.96 14.23 -10.75
N GLU A 50 24.95 15.01 -11.83
CA GLU A 50 25.59 14.69 -13.12
C GLU A 50 26.79 15.61 -13.42
N GLY A 51 27.66 15.84 -12.45
CA GLY A 51 28.91 16.56 -12.64
C GLY A 51 28.80 18.05 -12.98
N GLY A 52 27.65 18.66 -12.85
CA GLY A 52 27.34 20.04 -13.26
C GLY A 52 26.48 20.14 -14.52
N GLN A 53 26.34 19.05 -15.27
CA GLN A 53 25.35 18.94 -16.34
C GLN A 53 23.93 18.98 -15.74
N MET A 54 22.96 19.54 -16.49
CA MET A 54 21.56 19.56 -16.05
C MET A 54 21.05 18.13 -15.81
N PRO A 55 20.60 17.78 -14.59
CA PRO A 55 20.12 16.46 -14.28
C PRO A 55 18.96 16.01 -15.16
N LEU A 56 18.88 14.71 -15.43
CA LEU A 56 17.83 14.12 -16.27
C LEU A 56 16.40 14.55 -15.87
N PRO A 57 16.02 14.63 -14.58
CA PRO A 57 14.69 15.10 -14.19
C PRO A 57 14.36 16.53 -14.61
N ARG A 58 15.37 17.37 -14.80
CA ARG A 58 15.21 18.74 -15.29
C ARG A 58 15.25 18.86 -16.81
N ARG A 59 15.85 17.90 -17.50
CA ARG A 59 15.88 17.84 -18.97
C ARG A 59 14.57 17.33 -19.55
N LEU A 60 13.89 16.45 -18.84
CA LEU A 60 12.61 15.91 -19.27
C LEU A 60 11.51 16.97 -19.17
N PRO A 61 10.69 17.15 -20.21
CA PRO A 61 9.58 18.08 -20.17
C PRO A 61 8.54 17.61 -19.13
N LYS A 62 7.96 18.53 -18.40
CA LYS A 62 6.82 18.27 -17.53
C LYS A 62 5.61 17.95 -18.39
N ARG A 63 4.84 16.96 -18.00
CA ARG A 63 3.62 16.55 -18.71
C ARG A 63 2.47 16.32 -17.77
N GLY A 64 1.26 16.47 -18.30
CA GLY A 64 0.02 16.21 -17.57
C GLY A 64 -0.37 17.35 -16.63
N PHE A 65 -1.50 17.16 -16.02
CA PHE A 65 -2.08 18.06 -15.03
C PHE A 65 -2.83 17.22 -13.98
N HIS A 66 -3.08 17.81 -12.84
CA HIS A 66 -3.91 17.20 -11.80
C HIS A 66 -5.38 17.57 -12.05
N ASN A 67 -6.24 16.56 -12.27
CA ASN A 67 -7.66 16.79 -12.43
C ASN A 67 -8.32 16.93 -11.06
N ASN A 68 -8.75 18.14 -10.71
CA ASN A 68 -9.41 18.44 -9.43
C ASN A 68 -10.81 17.79 -9.31
N PHE A 69 -11.40 17.38 -10.42
CA PHE A 69 -12.72 16.74 -10.49
C PHE A 69 -12.62 15.22 -10.66
N ALA A 70 -11.44 14.65 -10.43
CA ALA A 70 -11.26 13.21 -10.46
C ALA A 70 -12.11 12.54 -9.38
N LYS A 71 -12.85 11.48 -9.74
CA LYS A 71 -13.57 10.65 -8.78
C LYS A 71 -12.61 9.67 -8.12
N GLU A 72 -12.66 9.62 -6.79
CA GLU A 72 -11.81 8.77 -5.96
C GLU A 72 -12.68 7.72 -5.26
N TYR A 73 -12.57 6.47 -5.70
CA TYR A 73 -13.28 5.34 -5.12
C TYR A 73 -12.36 4.46 -4.29
N THR A 74 -12.88 3.89 -3.22
CA THR A 74 -12.25 2.75 -2.56
C THR A 74 -12.49 1.52 -3.42
N VAL A 75 -11.42 0.97 -4.00
CA VAL A 75 -11.51 -0.14 -4.94
C VAL A 75 -11.25 -1.46 -4.24
N ILE A 76 -12.13 -2.44 -4.47
CA ILE A 76 -11.96 -3.81 -3.99
C ILE A 76 -12.27 -4.81 -5.10
N ASN A 77 -11.69 -6.00 -5.03
CA ASN A 77 -11.97 -7.09 -5.96
C ASN A 77 -12.91 -8.13 -5.33
N ILE A 78 -13.66 -8.85 -6.18
CA ILE A 78 -14.56 -9.92 -5.71
C ILE A 78 -13.83 -11.04 -4.94
N GLU A 79 -12.56 -11.26 -5.24
CA GLU A 79 -11.70 -12.19 -4.51
C GLU A 79 -11.63 -11.89 -3.01
N SER A 80 -11.59 -10.60 -2.64
CA SER A 80 -11.59 -10.17 -1.24
C SER A 80 -12.94 -10.38 -0.55
N LEU A 81 -14.02 -10.58 -1.29
CA LEU A 81 -15.35 -10.86 -0.76
C LEU A 81 -15.56 -12.34 -0.39
N GLU A 82 -14.74 -13.24 -0.90
CA GLU A 82 -14.83 -14.68 -0.64
C GLU A 82 -14.62 -15.05 0.85
N GLN A 83 -13.98 -14.18 1.62
CA GLN A 83 -13.76 -14.38 3.06
C GLN A 83 -15.02 -14.23 3.93
N PHE A 84 -16.09 -13.62 3.39
CA PHE A 84 -17.32 -13.38 4.15
C PHE A 84 -18.30 -14.54 4.05
N ASP A 85 -19.21 -14.63 5.01
CA ASP A 85 -20.25 -15.67 5.04
C ASP A 85 -21.40 -15.37 4.08
N ASN A 86 -22.07 -16.43 3.64
CA ASN A 86 -23.25 -16.33 2.78
C ASN A 86 -24.34 -15.46 3.42
N GLY A 87 -25.00 -14.64 2.61
CA GLY A 87 -26.07 -13.76 3.04
C GLY A 87 -25.62 -12.45 3.70
N THR A 88 -24.30 -12.22 3.80
CA THR A 88 -23.76 -10.98 4.38
C THR A 88 -24.04 -9.78 3.45
N VAL A 89 -24.42 -8.65 4.05
CA VAL A 89 -24.56 -7.37 3.36
C VAL A 89 -23.22 -6.63 3.39
N ILE A 90 -22.62 -6.43 2.25
CA ILE A 90 -21.34 -5.78 2.08
C ILE A 90 -21.55 -4.29 1.81
N THR A 91 -21.17 -3.45 2.76
CA THR A 91 -21.12 -1.99 2.63
C THR A 91 -19.69 -1.50 2.79
N ALA A 92 -19.40 -0.24 2.42
CA ALA A 92 -18.08 0.37 2.62
C ALA A 92 -17.68 0.38 4.11
N GLU A 93 -18.64 0.69 4.98
CA GLU A 93 -18.45 0.74 6.44
C GLU A 93 -18.13 -0.65 6.99
N TYR A 94 -18.90 -1.66 6.61
CA TYR A 94 -18.65 -3.04 7.03
C TYR A 94 -17.26 -3.54 6.63
N LEU A 95 -16.81 -3.21 5.41
CA LEU A 95 -15.46 -3.57 4.93
C LEU A 95 -14.36 -2.84 5.70
N TYR A 96 -14.62 -1.62 6.14
CA TYR A 96 -13.69 -0.85 6.96
C TYR A 96 -13.56 -1.44 8.38
N GLU A 97 -14.68 -1.79 9.00
CA GLU A 97 -14.72 -2.46 10.33
C GLU A 97 -14.06 -3.85 10.29
N ALA A 98 -14.29 -4.61 9.23
CA ALA A 98 -13.64 -5.90 8.99
C ALA A 98 -12.14 -5.77 8.65
N GLY A 99 -11.60 -4.55 8.48
CA GLY A 99 -10.19 -4.30 8.19
C GLY A 99 -9.75 -4.67 6.77
N VAL A 100 -10.68 -4.93 5.86
CA VAL A 100 -10.40 -5.27 4.44
C VAL A 100 -9.96 -4.03 3.67
N ILE A 101 -10.56 -2.88 3.99
CA ILE A 101 -10.18 -1.59 3.45
C ILE A 101 -9.63 -0.69 4.56
N ARG A 102 -8.64 0.14 4.23
CA ARG A 102 -7.98 1.04 5.19
C ARG A 102 -8.62 2.42 5.28
N LYS A 103 -9.37 2.81 4.26
CA LYS A 103 -9.94 4.15 4.12
C LYS A 103 -11.17 4.06 3.21
N ILE A 104 -12.19 4.85 3.51
CA ILE A 104 -13.34 5.07 2.64
C ILE A 104 -13.09 6.39 1.90
N GLU A 105 -12.99 6.33 0.56
CA GLU A 105 -12.79 7.50 -0.28
C GLU A 105 -14.11 8.25 -0.52
N LYS A 106 -14.02 9.49 -1.04
CA LYS A 106 -15.14 10.43 -1.19
C LYS A 106 -16.31 9.91 -2.01
N ASP A 107 -16.01 9.15 -3.07
CA ASP A 107 -17.00 8.66 -4.02
C ASP A 107 -17.46 7.22 -3.71
N GLY A 108 -17.14 6.72 -2.49
CA GLY A 108 -17.64 5.46 -1.98
C GLY A 108 -16.90 4.22 -2.49
N LEU A 109 -17.59 3.08 -2.44
CA LEU A 109 -17.05 1.76 -2.78
C LEU A 109 -17.19 1.45 -4.27
N LYS A 110 -16.13 0.91 -4.87
CA LYS A 110 -16.14 0.38 -6.24
C LYS A 110 -15.67 -1.08 -6.26
N VAL A 111 -16.51 -1.97 -6.79
CA VAL A 111 -16.22 -3.40 -6.87
C VAL A 111 -15.77 -3.80 -8.28
N LEU A 112 -14.64 -4.49 -8.36
CA LEU A 112 -14.04 -4.98 -9.60
C LEU A 112 -14.09 -6.52 -9.67
N GLY A 113 -14.14 -7.06 -10.89
CA GLY A 113 -14.39 -8.48 -11.16
C GLY A 113 -13.17 -9.39 -11.17
N ARG A 114 -12.06 -9.02 -10.49
CA ARG A 114 -10.91 -9.90 -10.38
C ARG A 114 -11.15 -11.00 -9.36
N GLY A 115 -10.89 -12.25 -9.74
CA GLY A 115 -11.04 -13.44 -8.90
C GLY A 115 -12.32 -14.21 -9.18
N LYS A 116 -12.66 -15.15 -8.32
CA LYS A 116 -13.89 -15.94 -8.34
C LYS A 116 -14.66 -15.71 -7.06
N LEU A 117 -15.98 -15.73 -7.15
CA LEU A 117 -16.88 -15.64 -6.02
C LEU A 117 -17.80 -16.86 -6.03
N THR A 118 -17.85 -17.58 -4.91
CA THR A 118 -18.74 -18.73 -4.72
C THR A 118 -19.84 -18.43 -3.71
N LYS A 119 -19.70 -17.30 -3.00
CA LYS A 119 -20.59 -16.89 -1.91
C LYS A 119 -21.76 -16.05 -2.43
N ASN A 120 -22.92 -16.31 -1.83
CA ASN A 120 -24.10 -15.49 -2.06
C ASN A 120 -24.04 -14.24 -1.15
N LEU A 121 -23.81 -13.06 -1.72
CA LEU A 121 -23.62 -11.82 -0.99
C LEU A 121 -24.53 -10.71 -1.55
N THR A 122 -24.97 -9.81 -0.67
CA THR A 122 -25.64 -8.57 -1.07
C THR A 122 -24.62 -7.43 -1.05
N VAL A 123 -24.29 -6.87 -2.19
CA VAL A 123 -23.25 -5.83 -2.32
C VAL A 123 -23.87 -4.47 -2.56
N LYS A 124 -23.67 -3.53 -1.63
CA LYS A 124 -24.04 -2.13 -1.76
C LYS A 124 -22.81 -1.30 -2.08
N ALA A 125 -22.77 -0.69 -3.26
CA ALA A 125 -21.58 0.04 -3.72
C ALA A 125 -21.97 1.18 -4.67
N ALA A 126 -21.20 2.28 -4.63
CA ALA A 126 -21.37 3.41 -5.53
C ALA A 126 -21.08 3.04 -6.99
N LYS A 127 -20.24 2.04 -7.24
CA LYS A 127 -19.96 1.54 -8.59
C LYS A 127 -19.55 0.08 -8.60
N VAL A 128 -20.04 -0.68 -9.57
CA VAL A 128 -19.69 -2.09 -9.79
C VAL A 128 -19.33 -2.27 -11.26
N SER A 129 -18.21 -2.95 -11.57
CA SER A 129 -17.88 -3.28 -12.94
C SER A 129 -18.84 -4.37 -13.46
N GLU A 130 -19.03 -4.43 -14.77
CA GLU A 130 -19.92 -5.39 -15.42
C GLU A 130 -19.49 -6.85 -15.12
N SER A 131 -18.19 -7.12 -15.20
CA SER A 131 -17.63 -8.43 -14.85
C SER A 131 -17.89 -8.81 -13.37
N ALA A 132 -17.79 -7.84 -12.44
CA ALA A 132 -18.10 -8.08 -11.03
C ALA A 132 -19.59 -8.35 -10.82
N ARG A 133 -20.47 -7.58 -11.48
CA ARG A 133 -21.92 -7.77 -11.41
C ARG A 133 -22.31 -9.17 -11.89
N ASN A 134 -21.79 -9.60 -13.04
CA ASN A 134 -22.05 -10.92 -13.58
C ASN A 134 -21.59 -12.04 -12.65
N ALA A 135 -20.42 -11.88 -12.03
CA ALA A 135 -19.90 -12.87 -11.09
C ALA A 135 -20.72 -12.94 -9.79
N ILE A 136 -21.17 -11.81 -9.25
CA ILE A 136 -22.00 -11.77 -8.04
C ILE A 136 -23.38 -12.40 -8.31
N VAL A 137 -24.00 -12.07 -9.46
CA VAL A 137 -25.30 -12.65 -9.85
C VAL A 137 -25.15 -14.14 -10.13
N ALA A 138 -24.09 -14.59 -10.78
CA ALA A 138 -23.82 -16.01 -11.02
C ALA A 138 -23.63 -16.82 -9.72
N ALA A 139 -23.12 -16.18 -8.67
CA ALA A 139 -23.02 -16.75 -7.32
C ALA A 139 -24.34 -16.68 -6.51
N GLY A 140 -25.44 -16.17 -7.10
CA GLY A 140 -26.76 -16.01 -6.45
C GLY A 140 -26.87 -14.75 -5.59
N GLY A 141 -25.91 -13.85 -5.63
CA GLY A 141 -25.91 -12.58 -4.90
C GLY A 141 -26.71 -11.47 -5.57
N THR A 142 -26.89 -10.37 -4.85
CA THR A 142 -27.57 -9.16 -5.32
C THR A 142 -26.62 -7.95 -5.30
N VAL A 143 -26.82 -7.02 -6.23
CA VAL A 143 -26.02 -5.80 -6.34
C VAL A 143 -26.93 -4.59 -6.28
N GLU A 144 -26.78 -3.76 -5.26
CA GLU A 144 -27.42 -2.46 -5.11
C GLU A 144 -26.38 -1.36 -5.41
N VAL A 145 -26.72 -0.47 -6.33
CA VAL A 145 -25.87 0.68 -6.70
C VAL A 145 -26.52 1.93 -6.13
N GLU A 146 -25.78 2.66 -5.31
CA GLU A 146 -26.17 3.93 -4.67
C GLU A 146 -25.84 5.14 -5.56
#